data_afba33f2ed36190b79920cdb63574007
#
_entry.id   afba33f2ed36190b79920cdb63574007
#
_cell.length_a   1.000
_cell.length_b   1.000
_cell.length_c   1.000
_cell.angle_alpha   90.00
_cell.angle_beta   90.00
_cell.angle_gamma   90.00
#
_symmetry.space_group_name_H-M   'P 1'
#
loop_
_entity.id
_entity.type
_entity.pdbx_description
1 polymer ?
#
loop_
_entity_poly.entity_id
_entity_poly.type
_entity_poly.pdbx_seq_one_letter_code
_entity_poly.pdbx_strand_id
1 'polypeptide(L)'
;MKIIDISMELNEKTIVWVDDDQPKLIPVARKPEAPINFTWLDFGSHAGTHIDAPYYLFNEKWKSDEVPFDILMGDCQVIDLCDVDDCIQVSDLKKHSITSERILLKTKNSYDNMEQYNPNHIALSEEAATYLRDLGIKLIGYDYQSFERNGEVKIHRIFMEKDIIALDNLRLKDTEEKVYNLICLPIKVTGIDAAPSRAILIEK
;
A
#
# COMPACT_ATOMS: atom_id res chain seq x y z
N MET A 1 -12.55 3.05 21.49
CA MET A 1 -11.47 2.76 20.50
C MET A 1 -12.16 2.67 19.15
N LYS A 2 -11.83 3.54 18.22
CA LYS A 2 -12.32 3.47 16.83
C LYS A 2 -11.25 2.82 15.97
N ILE A 3 -11.68 1.84 15.18
CA ILE A 3 -10.81 1.13 14.23
C ILE A 3 -11.30 1.47 12.82
N ILE A 4 -10.39 1.87 11.96
CA ILE A 4 -10.65 2.18 10.55
C ILE A 4 -9.90 1.13 9.72
N ASP A 5 -10.65 0.35 8.95
CA ASP A 5 -10.07 -0.54 7.96
C ASP A 5 -9.70 0.26 6.72
N ILE A 6 -8.43 0.31 6.41
CA ILE A 6 -7.88 1.02 5.26
C ILE A 6 -7.44 0.08 4.14
N SER A 7 -7.85 -1.20 4.23
CA SER A 7 -7.53 -2.18 3.18
C SER A 7 -8.52 -2.10 2.03
N MET A 8 -8.04 -2.36 0.82
CA MET A 8 -8.85 -2.61 -0.36
C MET A 8 -9.51 -3.99 -0.27
N GLU A 9 -10.75 -4.10 -0.75
CA GLU A 9 -11.36 -5.40 -0.97
C GLU A 9 -10.62 -6.16 -2.08
N LEU A 10 -10.30 -7.43 -1.83
CA LEU A 10 -9.69 -8.31 -2.83
C LEU A 10 -10.76 -9.22 -3.41
N ASN A 11 -11.09 -9.03 -4.66
CA ASN A 11 -12.08 -9.78 -5.42
C ASN A 11 -11.71 -9.81 -6.92
N GLU A 12 -12.54 -10.46 -7.75
CA GLU A 12 -12.28 -10.65 -9.19
C GLU A 12 -12.30 -9.36 -10.02
N LYS A 13 -12.67 -8.21 -9.41
CA LYS A 13 -12.66 -6.88 -10.04
C LYS A 13 -11.60 -5.96 -9.47
N THR A 14 -10.84 -6.44 -8.48
CA THR A 14 -9.77 -5.65 -7.88
C THR A 14 -8.82 -5.20 -8.95
N ILE A 15 -8.53 -3.90 -8.98
CA ILE A 15 -7.54 -3.34 -9.90
C ILE A 15 -6.19 -4.07 -9.73
N VAL A 16 -5.61 -4.48 -10.85
CA VAL A 16 -4.26 -5.06 -10.92
C VAL A 16 -3.45 -4.29 -11.95
N TRP A 17 -2.15 -4.50 -11.97
CA TRP A 17 -1.29 -3.92 -12.98
C TRP A 17 -1.69 -4.37 -14.39
N VAL A 18 -1.40 -3.55 -15.40
CA VAL A 18 -1.93 -3.73 -16.78
C VAL A 18 -1.67 -5.12 -17.38
N ASP A 19 -0.56 -5.74 -17.03
CA ASP A 19 -0.15 -7.04 -17.55
C ASP A 19 -0.36 -8.21 -16.55
N ASP A 20 -0.93 -7.92 -15.37
CA ASP A 20 -1.19 -8.94 -14.35
C ASP A 20 -2.53 -9.65 -14.56
N ASP A 21 -2.58 -10.93 -14.18
CA ASP A 21 -3.82 -11.70 -14.13
C ASP A 21 -4.74 -11.19 -13.03
N GLN A 22 -6.04 -11.07 -13.34
CA GLN A 22 -7.08 -10.75 -12.36
C GLN A 22 -7.14 -11.81 -11.25
N PRO A 23 -7.36 -11.41 -9.99
CA PRO A 23 -7.59 -12.35 -8.91
C PRO A 23 -8.75 -13.31 -9.24
N LYS A 24 -8.56 -14.59 -8.91
CA LYS A 24 -9.59 -15.63 -9.10
C LYS A 24 -9.98 -16.23 -7.76
N LEU A 25 -11.26 -16.18 -7.46
CA LEU A 25 -11.86 -16.79 -6.27
C LEU A 25 -12.63 -18.06 -6.70
N ILE A 26 -11.93 -19.18 -6.79
CA ILE A 26 -12.40 -20.42 -7.43
C ILE A 26 -13.17 -21.27 -6.40
N PRO A 27 -14.51 -21.42 -6.51
CA PRO A 27 -15.27 -22.30 -5.65
C PRO A 27 -14.91 -23.76 -5.93
N VAL A 28 -14.25 -24.42 -4.99
CA VAL A 28 -13.91 -25.85 -5.09
C VAL A 28 -15.01 -26.73 -4.51
N ALA A 29 -15.67 -26.28 -3.44
CA ALA A 29 -16.81 -26.96 -2.85
C ALA A 29 -17.85 -25.92 -2.34
N ARG A 30 -19.13 -26.28 -2.41
CA ARG A 30 -20.24 -25.45 -1.91
C ARG A 30 -21.33 -26.31 -1.31
N LYS A 31 -21.92 -25.86 -0.21
CA LYS A 31 -23.16 -26.41 0.35
C LYS A 31 -24.34 -26.03 -0.56
N PRO A 32 -25.35 -26.89 -0.66
CA PRO A 32 -25.55 -28.19 0.04
C PRO A 32 -24.88 -29.38 -0.66
N GLU A 33 -24.34 -29.25 -1.88
CA GLU A 33 -23.81 -30.33 -2.70
C GLU A 33 -22.54 -30.97 -2.08
N ALA A 34 -21.81 -30.20 -1.26
CA ALA A 34 -20.67 -30.66 -0.49
C ALA A 34 -20.87 -30.38 1.01
N PRO A 35 -20.19 -31.09 1.92
CA PRO A 35 -20.30 -30.89 3.35
C PRO A 35 -19.74 -29.55 3.86
N ILE A 36 -18.88 -28.90 3.06
CA ILE A 36 -18.18 -27.63 3.39
C ILE A 36 -18.27 -26.63 2.25
N ASN A 37 -17.95 -25.37 2.54
CA ASN A 37 -17.58 -24.38 1.53
C ASN A 37 -16.04 -24.27 1.50
N PHE A 38 -15.44 -24.41 0.32
CA PHE A 38 -14.02 -24.24 0.12
C PHE A 38 -13.76 -23.40 -1.13
N THR A 39 -12.88 -22.41 -1.02
CA THR A 39 -12.50 -21.53 -2.11
C THR A 39 -10.97 -21.59 -2.29
N TRP A 40 -10.53 -21.84 -3.49
CA TRP A 40 -9.14 -21.67 -3.89
C TRP A 40 -8.91 -20.22 -4.28
N LEU A 41 -7.78 -19.62 -3.82
CA LEU A 41 -7.38 -18.25 -4.14
C LEU A 41 -6.20 -18.30 -5.10
N ASP A 42 -6.30 -17.56 -6.20
CA ASP A 42 -5.26 -17.44 -7.23
C ASP A 42 -5.08 -15.95 -7.56
N PHE A 43 -3.98 -15.36 -7.11
CA PHE A 43 -3.64 -13.95 -7.34
C PHE A 43 -2.15 -13.68 -7.09
N GLY A 44 -1.63 -12.61 -7.72
CA GLY A 44 -0.25 -12.15 -7.54
C GLY A 44 0.05 -11.56 -6.16
N SER A 45 1.32 -11.47 -5.81
CA SER A 45 1.81 -10.90 -4.55
C SER A 45 1.43 -9.43 -4.34
N HIS A 46 1.22 -8.68 -5.43
CA HIS A 46 0.81 -7.27 -5.42
C HIS A 46 -0.71 -7.05 -5.54
N ALA A 47 -1.53 -8.09 -5.32
CA ALA A 47 -2.99 -7.97 -5.42
C ALA A 47 -3.61 -7.29 -4.19
N GLY A 48 -4.47 -6.29 -4.42
CA GLY A 48 -5.15 -5.53 -3.36
C GLY A 48 -4.19 -4.72 -2.50
N THR A 49 -4.55 -4.44 -1.25
CA THR A 49 -3.62 -3.81 -0.31
C THR A 49 -2.49 -4.77 0.02
N HIS A 50 -1.24 -4.36 -0.16
CA HIS A 50 -0.06 -5.19 0.03
C HIS A 50 1.13 -4.36 0.49
N ILE A 51 2.13 -5.02 1.05
CA ILE A 51 3.46 -4.44 1.26
C ILE A 51 4.39 -4.87 0.15
N ASP A 52 5.27 -3.96 -0.27
CA ASP A 52 6.44 -4.24 -1.09
C ASP A 52 7.67 -4.24 -0.20
N ALA A 53 8.36 -5.38 -0.16
CA ALA A 53 9.64 -5.49 0.53
C ALA A 53 10.80 -5.11 -0.40
N PRO A 54 11.94 -4.67 0.15
CA PRO A 54 13.10 -4.27 -0.67
C PRO A 54 13.61 -5.37 -1.61
N TYR A 55 13.33 -6.64 -1.34
CA TYR A 55 13.63 -7.76 -2.25
C TYR A 55 12.96 -7.61 -3.62
N TYR A 56 11.87 -6.86 -3.73
CA TYR A 56 11.22 -6.54 -5.02
C TYR A 56 12.22 -5.98 -6.05
N LEU A 57 13.18 -5.16 -5.62
CA LEU A 57 14.18 -4.54 -6.50
C LEU A 57 15.63 -4.96 -6.20
N PHE A 58 15.88 -5.61 -5.04
CA PHE A 58 17.23 -5.91 -4.55
C PHE A 58 17.29 -7.31 -3.95
N ASN A 59 17.90 -8.24 -4.68
CA ASN A 59 17.93 -9.68 -4.33
C ASN A 59 18.53 -9.99 -2.95
N GLU A 60 19.39 -9.13 -2.42
CA GLU A 60 20.11 -9.31 -1.15
C GLU A 60 19.39 -8.68 0.05
N LYS A 61 18.23 -8.04 -0.18
CA LYS A 61 17.47 -7.36 0.85
C LYS A 61 16.30 -8.20 1.40
N TRP A 62 15.60 -7.65 2.39
CA TRP A 62 14.47 -8.31 3.06
C TRP A 62 13.38 -8.71 2.08
N LYS A 63 12.89 -9.92 2.25
CA LYS A 63 11.66 -10.42 1.65
C LYS A 63 10.47 -10.05 2.55
N SER A 64 9.26 -10.22 2.03
CA SER A 64 8.05 -9.78 2.73
C SER A 64 7.86 -10.45 4.11
N ASP A 65 8.28 -11.72 4.27
CA ASP A 65 8.20 -12.47 5.52
C ASP A 65 9.33 -12.14 6.52
N GLU A 66 10.34 -11.38 6.09
CA GLU A 66 11.50 -10.95 6.89
C GLU A 66 11.36 -9.52 7.41
N VAL A 67 10.35 -8.74 6.95
CA VAL A 67 10.15 -7.36 7.37
C VAL A 67 9.86 -7.28 8.87
N PRO A 68 10.62 -6.47 9.64
CA PRO A 68 10.42 -6.33 11.09
C PRO A 68 9.03 -5.77 11.46
N PHE A 69 8.39 -6.32 12.49
CA PHE A 69 7.07 -5.87 12.93
C PHE A 69 7.05 -4.43 13.45
N ASP A 70 8.16 -3.92 13.98
CA ASP A 70 8.27 -2.52 14.42
C ASP A 70 8.27 -1.54 13.25
N ILE A 71 8.42 -2.00 12.01
CA ILE A 71 8.14 -1.20 10.80
C ILE A 71 6.65 -1.24 10.47
N LEU A 72 6.01 -2.39 10.59
CA LEU A 72 4.64 -2.65 10.16
C LEU A 72 3.58 -2.19 11.19
N MET A 73 3.98 -1.87 12.41
CA MET A 73 3.07 -1.49 13.49
C MET A 73 3.61 -0.29 14.27
N GLY A 74 2.69 0.56 14.75
CA GLY A 74 3.01 1.69 15.62
C GLY A 74 2.45 3.03 15.12
N ASP A 75 3.00 4.12 15.65
CA ASP A 75 2.57 5.48 15.29
C ASP A 75 2.74 5.72 13.79
N CYS A 76 1.65 6.18 13.16
CA CYS A 76 1.56 6.39 11.72
C CYS A 76 0.75 7.67 11.45
N GLN A 77 1.29 8.57 10.66
CA GLN A 77 0.65 9.84 10.33
C GLN A 77 -0.01 9.76 8.95
N VAL A 78 -1.28 10.10 8.88
CA VAL A 78 -1.96 10.38 7.61
C VAL A 78 -1.66 11.83 7.23
N ILE A 79 -1.20 12.05 5.99
CA ILE A 79 -0.98 13.36 5.37
C ILE A 79 -2.06 13.54 4.32
N ASP A 80 -2.91 14.57 4.48
CA ASP A 80 -4.01 14.82 3.54
C ASP A 80 -3.54 15.74 2.40
N LEU A 81 -3.39 15.15 1.22
CA LEU A 81 -2.93 15.78 -0.03
C LEU A 81 -4.05 15.82 -1.10
N CYS A 82 -5.32 15.83 -0.65
CA CYS A 82 -6.46 15.90 -1.57
C CYS A 82 -6.57 17.22 -2.36
N ASP A 83 -5.78 18.25 -2.02
CA ASP A 83 -5.64 19.47 -2.77
C ASP A 83 -4.69 19.36 -4.00
N VAL A 84 -3.90 18.28 -4.08
CA VAL A 84 -3.01 18.02 -5.22
C VAL A 84 -3.81 17.46 -6.40
N ASP A 85 -3.53 17.98 -7.61
CA ASP A 85 -4.29 17.61 -8.81
C ASP A 85 -3.56 16.64 -9.76
N ASP A 86 -2.22 16.54 -9.67
CA ASP A 86 -1.44 15.75 -10.62
C ASP A 86 -0.32 14.93 -9.96
N CYS A 87 0.66 15.60 -9.37
CA CYS A 87 1.83 14.96 -8.82
C CYS A 87 2.26 15.68 -7.53
N ILE A 88 2.45 14.93 -6.46
CA ILE A 88 2.89 15.42 -5.15
C ILE A 88 4.33 15.95 -5.27
N GLN A 89 4.52 17.21 -4.93
CA GLN A 89 5.81 17.89 -4.92
C GLN A 89 6.32 18.10 -3.49
N VAL A 90 7.60 18.40 -3.36
CA VAL A 90 8.22 18.77 -2.06
C VAL A 90 7.48 19.96 -1.41
N SER A 91 7.00 20.92 -2.21
CA SER A 91 6.24 22.08 -1.72
C SER A 91 4.92 21.68 -1.06
N ASP A 92 4.28 20.59 -1.54
CA ASP A 92 3.03 20.10 -0.96
C ASP A 92 3.31 19.44 0.39
N LEU A 93 4.30 18.58 0.45
CA LEU A 93 4.71 17.92 1.70
C LEU A 93 5.15 18.91 2.78
N LYS A 94 5.81 20.00 2.41
CA LYS A 94 6.28 21.05 3.36
C LYS A 94 5.15 21.88 3.98
N LYS A 95 3.92 21.79 3.49
CA LYS A 95 2.75 22.39 4.14
C LYS A 95 2.35 21.64 5.42
N HIS A 96 2.82 20.40 5.57
CA HIS A 96 2.48 19.49 6.68
C HIS A 96 3.67 19.30 7.62
N SER A 97 3.39 19.16 8.93
CA SER A 97 4.41 18.78 9.92
C SER A 97 4.52 17.27 9.98
N ILE A 98 5.50 16.70 9.30
CA ILE A 98 5.75 15.25 9.27
C ILE A 98 6.62 14.88 10.47
N THR A 99 6.06 14.08 11.39
CA THR A 99 6.70 13.74 12.66
C THR A 99 6.80 12.24 12.94
N SER A 100 6.12 11.41 12.13
CA SER A 100 6.11 9.96 12.29
C SER A 100 7.06 9.28 11.31
N GLU A 101 7.65 8.16 11.73
CA GLU A 101 8.47 7.29 10.85
C GLU A 101 7.63 6.46 9.88
N ARG A 102 6.31 6.42 10.07
CA ARG A 102 5.34 5.80 9.15
C ARG A 102 4.38 6.87 8.71
N ILE A 103 4.20 7.00 7.41
CA ILE A 103 3.30 7.99 6.82
C ILE A 103 2.39 7.34 5.78
N LEU A 104 1.17 7.84 5.68
CA LEU A 104 0.21 7.45 4.64
C LEU A 104 -0.18 8.70 3.87
N LEU A 105 0.04 8.68 2.57
CA LEU A 105 -0.32 9.78 1.68
C LEU A 105 -1.75 9.58 1.20
N LYS A 106 -2.67 10.40 1.71
CA LYS A 106 -4.07 10.42 1.28
C LYS A 106 -4.23 11.43 0.16
N THR A 107 -4.70 10.96 -0.98
CA THR A 107 -4.93 11.78 -2.18
C THR A 107 -6.34 11.60 -2.72
N LYS A 108 -6.64 12.25 -3.86
CA LYS A 108 -7.89 12.04 -4.59
C LYS A 108 -8.05 10.61 -5.11
N ASN A 109 -6.96 9.84 -5.23
CA ASN A 109 -7.02 8.43 -5.63
C ASN A 109 -7.92 7.59 -4.71
N SER A 110 -8.00 7.92 -3.40
CA SER A 110 -8.91 7.27 -2.46
C SER A 110 -10.39 7.32 -2.87
N TYR A 111 -10.76 8.21 -3.77
CA TYR A 111 -12.13 8.42 -4.25
C TYR A 111 -12.36 7.85 -5.66
N ASP A 112 -11.30 7.35 -6.32
CA ASP A 112 -11.37 6.75 -7.64
C ASP A 112 -12.12 5.40 -7.62
N ASN A 113 -12.65 5.02 -8.79
CA ASN A 113 -13.15 3.67 -9.00
C ASN A 113 -11.97 2.69 -9.12
N MET A 114 -11.79 1.86 -8.10
CA MET A 114 -10.71 0.90 -7.99
C MET A 114 -10.97 -0.42 -8.74
N GLU A 115 -11.91 -0.44 -9.67
CA GLU A 115 -12.11 -1.54 -10.63
C GLU A 115 -11.45 -1.24 -12.00
N GLN A 116 -10.94 -0.02 -12.20
CA GLN A 116 -10.34 0.42 -13.46
C GLN A 116 -9.06 1.22 -13.21
N TYR A 117 -8.02 0.88 -13.97
CA TYR A 117 -6.77 1.62 -13.92
C TYR A 117 -6.96 3.07 -14.41
N ASN A 118 -6.55 4.04 -13.60
CA ASN A 118 -6.51 5.45 -13.93
C ASN A 118 -5.07 5.86 -14.27
N PRO A 119 -4.72 6.07 -15.55
CA PRO A 119 -3.36 6.46 -15.94
C PRO A 119 -2.98 7.87 -15.46
N ASN A 120 -3.96 8.66 -15.03
CA ASN A 120 -3.77 10.01 -14.52
C ASN A 120 -3.92 10.09 -12.99
N HIS A 121 -3.76 8.96 -12.27
CA HIS A 121 -3.78 8.98 -10.81
C HIS A 121 -2.76 9.98 -10.25
N ILE A 122 -3.02 10.50 -9.05
CA ILE A 122 -2.06 11.38 -8.39
C ILE A 122 -0.77 10.59 -8.18
N ALA A 123 0.35 11.09 -8.63
CA ALA A 123 1.66 10.44 -8.50
C ALA A 123 2.52 11.15 -7.44
N LEU A 124 3.70 10.60 -7.15
CA LEU A 124 4.73 11.21 -6.30
C LEU A 124 5.93 11.58 -7.18
N SER A 125 6.51 12.77 -7.02
CA SER A 125 7.74 13.14 -7.73
C SER A 125 8.99 12.49 -7.12
N GLU A 126 10.04 12.28 -7.91
CA GLU A 126 11.32 11.74 -7.44
C GLU A 126 11.94 12.63 -6.33
N GLU A 127 11.81 13.95 -6.46
CA GLU A 127 12.26 14.92 -5.46
C GLU A 127 11.46 14.79 -4.15
N ALA A 128 10.15 14.59 -4.24
CA ALA A 128 9.30 14.38 -3.06
C ALA A 128 9.60 13.04 -2.38
N ALA A 129 9.83 11.98 -3.14
CA ALA A 129 10.27 10.69 -2.60
C ALA A 129 11.63 10.79 -1.90
N THR A 130 12.59 11.49 -2.53
CA THR A 130 13.91 11.76 -1.95
C THR A 130 13.80 12.55 -0.64
N TYR A 131 12.95 13.58 -0.63
CA TYR A 131 12.68 14.37 0.58
C TYR A 131 12.13 13.51 1.71
N LEU A 132 11.12 12.67 1.45
CA LEU A 132 10.54 11.76 2.45
C LEU A 132 11.55 10.74 2.96
N ARG A 133 12.34 10.13 2.05
CA ARG A 133 13.43 9.24 2.42
C ARG A 133 14.41 9.91 3.39
N ASP A 134 14.79 11.15 3.11
CA ASP A 134 15.79 11.89 3.89
C ASP A 134 15.24 12.36 5.26
N LEU A 135 13.92 12.36 5.46
CA LEU A 135 13.28 12.51 6.78
C LEU A 135 13.44 11.26 7.67
N GLY A 136 13.92 10.13 7.11
CA GLY A 136 14.14 8.90 7.88
C GLY A 136 12.88 8.10 8.15
N ILE A 137 11.88 8.18 7.25
CA ILE A 137 10.68 7.32 7.35
C ILE A 137 11.07 5.84 7.16
N LYS A 138 10.30 4.93 7.75
CA LYS A 138 10.48 3.48 7.65
C LYS A 138 9.41 2.80 6.81
N LEU A 139 8.22 3.41 6.73
CA LEU A 139 7.11 2.92 5.93
C LEU A 139 6.39 4.10 5.29
N ILE A 140 6.06 3.94 4.03
CA ILE A 140 5.23 4.87 3.27
C ILE A 140 4.02 4.12 2.71
N GLY A 141 2.81 4.60 3.04
CA GLY A 141 1.57 4.07 2.45
C GLY A 141 1.01 4.99 1.38
N TYR A 142 0.36 4.40 0.38
CA TYR A 142 -0.21 5.11 -0.75
C TYR A 142 -1.60 4.58 -1.12
N ASP A 143 -2.47 5.49 -1.52
CA ASP A 143 -3.86 5.16 -1.86
C ASP A 143 -4.09 4.83 -3.34
N TYR A 144 -3.07 4.25 -4.00
CA TYR A 144 -3.12 3.72 -5.35
C TYR A 144 -2.17 2.53 -5.53
N GLN A 145 -2.16 1.92 -6.73
CA GLN A 145 -1.34 0.74 -7.05
C GLN A 145 0.17 1.02 -7.11
N SER A 146 0.56 2.26 -7.37
CA SER A 146 1.96 2.67 -7.47
C SER A 146 2.08 4.17 -7.26
N PHE A 147 3.21 4.59 -6.74
CA PHE A 147 3.61 6.01 -6.62
C PHE A 147 3.91 6.63 -7.99
N GLU A 148 4.26 5.79 -8.98
CA GLU A 148 4.65 6.20 -10.31
C GLU A 148 3.55 5.88 -11.33
N ARG A 149 3.67 6.55 -12.48
CA ARG A 149 2.93 6.24 -13.70
C ARG A 149 3.79 5.43 -14.68
N ASN A 150 3.15 4.79 -15.66
CA ASN A 150 3.83 4.18 -16.82
C ASN A 150 4.79 3.01 -16.51
N GLY A 151 4.61 2.30 -15.40
CA GLY A 151 5.42 1.12 -15.07
C GLY A 151 6.86 1.41 -14.66
N GLU A 152 7.16 2.66 -14.31
CA GLU A 152 8.46 3.00 -13.73
C GLU A 152 8.55 2.48 -12.29
N VAL A 153 9.77 2.25 -11.81
CA VAL A 153 10.06 1.78 -10.44
C VAL A 153 11.10 2.69 -9.74
N LYS A 154 11.20 3.93 -10.18
CA LYS A 154 12.19 4.90 -9.67
C LYS A 154 11.90 5.29 -8.23
N ILE A 155 10.64 5.58 -7.91
CA ILE A 155 10.21 5.95 -6.56
C ILE A 155 10.39 4.77 -5.60
N HIS A 156 9.94 3.58 -6.00
CA HIS A 156 10.18 2.36 -5.23
C HIS A 156 11.66 2.14 -4.98
N ARG A 157 12.52 2.35 -5.98
CA ARG A 157 13.98 2.25 -5.83
C ARG A 157 14.52 3.23 -4.79
N ILE A 158 14.09 4.50 -4.82
CA ILE A 158 14.49 5.53 -3.85
C ILE A 158 14.19 5.09 -2.41
N PHE A 159 13.02 4.49 -2.19
CA PHE A 159 12.63 4.00 -0.88
C PHE A 159 13.34 2.70 -0.50
N MET A 160 13.34 1.71 -1.38
CA MET A 160 13.88 0.37 -1.10
C MET A 160 15.40 0.34 -0.96
N GLU A 161 16.14 1.26 -1.57
CA GLU A 161 17.59 1.44 -1.31
C GLU A 161 17.89 1.72 0.17
N LYS A 162 16.93 2.29 0.91
CA LYS A 162 17.02 2.61 2.35
C LYS A 162 16.15 1.70 3.22
N ASP A 163 15.73 0.55 2.70
CA ASP A 163 14.89 -0.43 3.39
C ASP A 163 13.54 0.14 3.87
N ILE A 164 13.04 1.18 3.19
CA ILE A 164 11.71 1.76 3.43
C ILE A 164 10.69 0.85 2.76
N ILE A 165 9.68 0.43 3.52
CA ILE A 165 8.60 -0.43 3.06
C ILE A 165 7.52 0.40 2.39
N ALA A 166 7.10 0.01 1.18
CA ALA A 166 5.90 0.55 0.55
C ALA A 166 4.66 -0.25 0.98
N LEU A 167 3.54 0.45 1.16
CA LEU A 167 2.24 -0.12 1.50
C LEU A 167 1.20 0.46 0.53
N ASP A 168 0.89 -0.29 -0.51
CA ASP A 168 0.13 0.18 -1.65
C ASP A 168 -1.36 -0.20 -1.60
N ASN A 169 -2.16 0.43 -2.43
CA ASN A 169 -3.59 0.19 -2.57
C ASN A 169 -4.40 0.44 -1.29
N LEU A 170 -4.09 1.50 -0.56
CA LEU A 170 -4.84 1.88 0.63
C LEU A 170 -6.17 2.56 0.30
N ARG A 171 -7.12 2.49 1.22
CA ARG A 171 -8.43 3.17 1.17
C ARG A 171 -8.52 4.21 2.28
N LEU A 172 -8.03 5.42 2.01
CA LEU A 172 -7.86 6.48 3.03
C LEU A 172 -8.99 7.51 3.08
N LYS A 173 -10.04 7.39 2.25
CA LYS A 173 -11.12 8.39 2.16
C LYS A 173 -11.78 8.73 3.50
N ASP A 174 -11.91 7.75 4.40
CA ASP A 174 -12.59 7.88 5.69
C ASP A 174 -11.62 8.25 6.83
N THR A 175 -10.39 8.62 6.51
CA THR A 175 -9.37 9.06 7.47
C THR A 175 -9.24 10.58 7.49
N GLU A 176 -8.79 11.12 8.61
CA GLU A 176 -8.41 12.52 8.80
C GLU A 176 -6.90 12.65 8.90
N GLU A 177 -6.36 13.84 8.62
CA GLU A 177 -4.95 14.14 8.87
C GLU A 177 -4.67 14.17 10.36
N LYS A 178 -4.07 13.11 10.88
CA LYS A 178 -3.60 12.99 12.26
C LYS A 178 -2.71 11.76 12.43
N VAL A 179 -2.19 11.58 13.65
CA VAL A 179 -1.44 10.38 14.02
C VAL A 179 -2.39 9.32 14.57
N TYR A 180 -2.30 8.12 14.01
CA TYR A 180 -2.98 6.90 14.41
C TYR A 180 -1.98 5.86 14.92
N ASN A 181 -2.47 4.74 15.41
CA ASN A 181 -1.66 3.53 15.53
C ASN A 181 -1.99 2.61 14.34
N LEU A 182 -0.99 2.35 13.48
CA LEU A 182 -1.09 1.43 12.34
C LEU A 182 -0.86 0.00 12.81
N ILE A 183 -1.65 -0.92 12.29
CA ILE A 183 -1.36 -2.35 12.25
C ILE A 183 -1.50 -2.79 10.80
N CYS A 184 -0.38 -3.23 10.20
CA CYS A 184 -0.34 -3.77 8.85
C CYS A 184 0.37 -5.12 8.89
N LEU A 185 -0.37 -6.21 8.67
CA LEU A 185 0.17 -7.56 8.75
C LEU A 185 0.02 -8.26 7.40
N PRO A 186 1.14 -8.49 6.69
CA PRO A 186 1.15 -9.27 5.47
C PRO A 186 0.88 -10.76 5.77
N ILE A 187 0.30 -11.47 4.80
CA ILE A 187 0.27 -12.93 4.86
C ILE A 187 1.70 -13.47 4.87
N LYS A 188 1.97 -14.45 5.73
CA LYS A 188 3.32 -15.02 5.86
C LYS A 188 3.57 -16.06 4.77
N VAL A 189 3.93 -15.59 3.59
CA VAL A 189 4.44 -16.42 2.49
C VAL A 189 5.95 -16.24 2.43
N THR A 190 6.69 -17.32 2.54
CA THR A 190 8.16 -17.28 2.62
C THR A 190 8.81 -17.01 1.28
N GLY A 191 9.71 -16.06 1.23
CA GLY A 191 10.65 -15.88 0.14
C GLY A 191 10.17 -15.05 -1.04
N ILE A 192 9.09 -14.26 -0.86
CA ILE A 192 8.50 -13.43 -1.93
C ILE A 192 8.77 -11.93 -1.73
N ASP A 193 8.58 -11.20 -2.77
CA ASP A 193 8.85 -9.77 -2.97
C ASP A 193 7.83 -8.85 -2.29
N ALA A 194 6.56 -9.23 -2.35
CA ALA A 194 5.43 -8.48 -1.81
C ALA A 194 4.44 -9.45 -1.16
N ALA A 195 3.53 -8.93 -0.33
CA ALA A 195 2.50 -9.79 0.27
C ALA A 195 1.20 -9.02 0.54
N PRO A 196 0.04 -9.55 0.11
CA PRO A 196 -1.26 -9.02 0.49
C PRO A 196 -1.38 -8.87 2.00
N SER A 197 -1.95 -7.74 2.43
CA SER A 197 -1.92 -7.30 3.82
C SER A 197 -3.27 -6.80 4.28
N ARG A 198 -3.62 -7.03 5.57
CA ARG A 198 -4.70 -6.29 6.20
C ARG A 198 -4.11 -5.10 6.95
N ALA A 199 -4.48 -3.89 6.53
CA ALA A 199 -4.04 -2.64 7.15
C ALA A 199 -5.21 -1.96 7.86
N ILE A 200 -5.02 -1.63 9.15
CA ILE A 200 -6.01 -0.92 9.95
C ILE A 200 -5.35 0.23 10.72
N LEU A 201 -6.12 1.28 10.94
CA LEU A 201 -5.76 2.41 11.81
C LEU A 201 -6.60 2.37 13.07
N ILE A 202 -5.96 2.58 14.22
CA ILE A 202 -6.61 2.70 15.52
C ILE A 202 -6.47 4.15 15.96
N GLU A 203 -7.60 4.81 16.25
CA GLU A 203 -7.60 6.16 16.82
C GLU A 203 -7.02 6.14 18.24
N LYS A 204 -6.10 7.08 18.48
CA LYS A 204 -5.55 7.35 19.81
C LYS A 204 -6.50 8.14 20.69
#